data_c388d76a3f422060fd56cf596672a902
#
_entry.id   c388d76a3f422060fd56cf596672a902
#
_cell.length_a   1.000
_cell.length_b   1.000
_cell.length_c   1.000
_cell.angle_alpha   90.00
_cell.angle_beta   90.00
_cell.angle_gamma   90.00
#
_symmetry.space_group_name_H-M   'P 1'
#
loop_
_entity.id
_entity.type
_entity.pdbx_description
1 polymer ?
#
loop_
_entity_poly.entity_id
_entity_poly.type
_entity_poly.pdbx_seq_one_letter_code
_entity_poly.pdbx_strand_id
1 'polypeptide(L)'
;MSPQSPRYRWFVVIIFFFFMLLHQTDKLMIGSLQVQISEAFGLDDLRWGLVNSGALAVATVLYPLWGYLYDRYARAKLLALASFIWGATTWLNAIVRTYTGFVITRASTGIDDSSYPGIFTLIADYFGPNLRGKVYGILQLAQPLGFLAGLILGQVVAPMIGGWRSVFYITGGLGLVVALLIYFGVKEMPRGKAEPEFENMPEMATFRFSWAEAKEIFRKRTMWFVFLQGFAGVFPWNVITFFFFGYLETERGYDSGAIIGTMAPVILILAAGYFIGGYLGDLLFKRTKKGRILVSSLGVLLGAIFIYLAMTTPLDRPNQFFTFMCLTAIFMPLSSANVVATVYDVTVPEVRSTAQAMEYFIENSGAVAAPALTGAMIVASGDKTFAILSICVVAWILCFGFYLGALFTIDKDTNALRAQMAERARTMNPIK
;
A
#
# COMPACT_ATOMS: atom_id res chain seq x y z
N MET A 1 20.75 -26.37 -0.62
CA MET A 1 19.59 -26.70 0.24
C MET A 1 18.43 -27.09 -0.66
N SER A 2 17.64 -28.10 -0.26
CA SER A 2 16.39 -28.43 -0.96
C SER A 2 15.39 -27.28 -0.82
N PRO A 3 14.65 -26.88 -1.87
CA PRO A 3 13.62 -25.84 -1.79
C PRO A 3 12.53 -26.14 -0.75
N GLN A 4 12.36 -27.40 -0.39
CA GLN A 4 11.36 -27.85 0.60
C GLN A 4 11.88 -27.84 2.04
N SER A 5 13.18 -27.62 2.26
CA SER A 5 13.71 -27.59 3.62
C SER A 5 13.16 -26.39 4.40
N PRO A 6 12.78 -26.54 5.69
CA PRO A 6 12.26 -25.43 6.49
C PRO A 6 13.22 -24.22 6.52
N ARG A 7 14.53 -24.47 6.63
CA ARG A 7 15.56 -23.42 6.65
C ARG A 7 15.57 -22.61 5.35
N TYR A 8 15.40 -23.26 4.20
CA TYR A 8 15.40 -22.58 2.92
C TYR A 8 14.13 -21.72 2.72
N ARG A 9 12.95 -22.21 3.13
CA ARG A 9 11.70 -21.46 3.04
C ARG A 9 11.79 -20.16 3.86
N TRP A 10 12.32 -20.20 5.08
CA TRP A 10 12.52 -19.01 5.91
C TRP A 10 13.60 -18.07 5.34
N PHE A 11 14.65 -18.58 4.72
CA PHE A 11 15.63 -17.77 3.98
C PHE A 11 14.94 -16.94 2.87
N VAL A 12 14.02 -17.54 2.12
CA VAL A 12 13.24 -16.85 1.08
C VAL A 12 12.37 -15.76 1.70
N VAL A 13 11.72 -16.02 2.83
CA VAL A 13 10.92 -15.01 3.57
C VAL A 13 11.79 -13.84 4.00
N ILE A 14 12.98 -14.10 4.54
CA ILE A 14 13.92 -13.05 4.98
C ILE A 14 14.33 -12.18 3.78
N ILE A 15 14.68 -12.76 2.64
CA ILE A 15 15.03 -11.99 1.43
C ILE A 15 13.88 -11.08 1.01
N PHE A 16 12.66 -11.61 0.92
CA PHE A 16 11.50 -10.79 0.52
C PHE A 16 11.08 -9.78 1.58
N PHE A 17 11.29 -10.09 2.86
CA PHE A 17 11.11 -9.11 3.92
C PHE A 17 12.05 -7.91 3.74
N PHE A 18 13.34 -8.15 3.50
CA PHE A 18 14.29 -7.08 3.25
C PHE A 18 14.03 -6.34 1.94
N PHE A 19 13.60 -7.03 0.89
CA PHE A 19 13.15 -6.38 -0.35
C PHE A 19 12.00 -5.40 -0.08
N MET A 20 10.94 -5.86 0.59
CA MET A 20 9.79 -5.04 0.94
C MET A 20 10.18 -3.90 1.89
N LEU A 21 11.02 -4.18 2.89
CA LEU A 21 11.50 -3.18 3.84
C LEU A 21 12.22 -2.04 3.14
N LEU A 22 13.22 -2.35 2.30
CA LEU A 22 14.01 -1.34 1.58
C LEU A 22 13.16 -0.54 0.60
N HIS A 23 12.24 -1.20 -0.08
CA HIS A 23 11.32 -0.54 -1.00
C HIS A 23 10.38 0.45 -0.27
N GLN A 24 9.80 0.05 0.86
CA GLN A 24 8.97 0.95 1.69
C GLN A 24 9.80 2.07 2.34
N THR A 25 11.07 1.78 2.65
CA THR A 25 12.03 2.77 3.12
C THR A 25 12.22 3.89 2.08
N ASP A 26 12.44 3.54 0.81
CA ASP A 26 12.61 4.51 -0.28
C ASP A 26 11.36 5.38 -0.49
N LYS A 27 10.18 4.76 -0.34
CA LYS A 27 8.90 5.44 -0.52
C LYS A 27 8.65 6.56 0.50
N LEU A 28 8.95 6.35 1.78
CA LEU A 28 8.80 7.41 2.79
C LEU A 28 10.02 8.34 2.84
N MET A 29 11.21 7.83 2.54
CA MET A 29 12.43 8.63 2.47
C MET A 29 12.27 9.80 1.49
N ILE A 30 11.66 9.59 0.31
CA ILE A 30 11.47 10.66 -0.65
C ILE A 30 10.62 11.81 -0.09
N GLY A 31 9.56 11.49 0.67
CA GLY A 31 8.74 12.48 1.35
C GLY A 31 9.51 13.24 2.43
N SER A 32 10.32 12.55 3.24
CA SER A 32 11.12 13.16 4.30
C SER A 32 12.29 14.02 3.77
N LEU A 33 12.64 13.88 2.49
CA LEU A 33 13.65 14.68 1.79
C LEU A 33 13.05 15.77 0.89
N GLN A 34 11.74 16.04 0.99
CA GLN A 34 11.02 16.97 0.12
C GLN A 34 11.73 18.32 0.01
N VAL A 35 12.06 18.95 1.14
CA VAL A 35 12.66 20.29 1.16
C VAL A 35 14.01 20.28 0.48
N GLN A 36 14.91 19.35 0.84
CA GLN A 36 16.26 19.27 0.27
C GLN A 36 16.25 19.01 -1.24
N ILE A 37 15.33 18.17 -1.73
CA ILE A 37 15.20 17.86 -3.16
C ILE A 37 14.59 19.05 -3.90
N SER A 38 13.57 19.68 -3.34
CA SER A 38 12.92 20.85 -3.93
C SER A 38 13.88 22.02 -4.06
N GLU A 39 14.70 22.30 -3.07
CA GLU A 39 15.76 23.31 -3.14
C GLU A 39 16.81 22.98 -4.20
N ALA A 40 17.25 21.70 -4.28
CA ALA A 40 18.29 21.28 -5.21
C ALA A 40 17.89 21.43 -6.69
N PHE A 41 16.59 21.34 -7.01
CA PHE A 41 16.06 21.43 -8.37
C PHE A 41 15.21 22.69 -8.62
N GLY A 42 15.02 23.55 -7.62
CA GLY A 42 14.15 24.72 -7.70
C GLY A 42 12.68 24.35 -7.94
N LEU A 43 12.17 23.35 -7.23
CA LEU A 43 10.80 22.86 -7.38
C LEU A 43 9.84 23.64 -6.51
N ASP A 44 8.72 24.05 -7.10
CA ASP A 44 7.52 24.39 -6.37
C ASP A 44 6.73 23.12 -5.96
N ASP A 45 5.73 23.28 -5.11
CA ASP A 45 4.92 22.15 -4.63
C ASP A 45 4.13 21.46 -5.77
N LEU A 46 3.77 22.17 -6.84
CA LEU A 46 3.14 21.56 -8.01
C LEU A 46 4.11 20.61 -8.73
N ARG A 47 5.33 21.05 -9.00
CA ARG A 47 6.36 20.22 -9.64
C ARG A 47 6.73 19.03 -8.78
N TRP A 48 6.81 19.23 -7.48
CA TRP A 48 6.99 18.13 -6.50
C TRP A 48 5.86 17.11 -6.58
N GLY A 49 4.61 17.57 -6.60
CA GLY A 49 3.43 16.71 -6.76
C GLY A 49 3.46 15.92 -8.06
N LEU A 50 3.81 16.55 -9.19
CA LEU A 50 3.92 15.90 -10.50
C LEU A 50 5.01 14.83 -10.56
N VAL A 51 6.16 15.04 -9.89
CA VAL A 51 7.22 14.03 -9.77
C VAL A 51 6.68 12.75 -9.11
N ASN A 52 5.95 12.88 -8.00
CA ASN A 52 5.41 11.74 -7.28
C ASN A 52 4.22 11.10 -8.00
N SER A 53 3.33 11.90 -8.60
CA SER A 53 2.23 11.40 -9.44
C SER A 53 2.74 10.61 -10.64
N GLY A 54 3.85 11.00 -11.25
CA GLY A 54 4.47 10.30 -12.38
C GLY A 54 4.88 8.87 -12.01
N ALA A 55 5.50 8.66 -10.86
CA ALA A 55 5.87 7.34 -10.36
C ALA A 55 4.64 6.45 -10.13
N LEU A 56 3.62 7.01 -9.47
CA LEU A 56 2.37 6.30 -9.20
C LEU A 56 1.60 5.96 -10.47
N ALA A 57 1.61 6.84 -11.49
CA ALA A 57 0.97 6.61 -12.77
C ALA A 57 1.61 5.42 -13.52
N VAL A 58 2.94 5.37 -13.56
CA VAL A 58 3.66 4.25 -14.17
C VAL A 58 3.35 2.95 -13.44
N ALA A 59 3.37 2.96 -12.11
CA ALA A 59 3.01 1.79 -11.31
C ALA A 59 1.59 1.31 -11.62
N THR A 60 0.62 2.22 -11.63
CA THR A 60 -0.81 1.90 -11.88
C THR A 60 -1.00 1.21 -13.23
N VAL A 61 -0.40 1.76 -14.29
CA VAL A 61 -0.51 1.19 -15.64
C VAL A 61 0.16 -0.19 -15.74
N LEU A 62 1.23 -0.42 -14.99
CA LEU A 62 2.00 -1.66 -15.08
C LEU A 62 1.50 -2.80 -14.17
N TYR A 63 0.60 -2.55 -13.21
CA TYR A 63 0.02 -3.63 -12.38
C TYR A 63 -0.54 -4.80 -13.20
N PRO A 64 -1.39 -4.57 -14.23
CA PRO A 64 -1.90 -5.66 -15.07
C PRO A 64 -0.79 -6.40 -15.84
N LEU A 65 0.25 -5.68 -16.28
CA LEU A 65 1.38 -6.28 -16.99
C LEU A 65 2.16 -7.23 -16.08
N TRP A 66 2.49 -6.83 -14.84
CA TRP A 66 3.17 -7.69 -13.89
C TRP A 66 2.33 -8.92 -13.55
N GLY A 67 1.01 -8.76 -13.35
CA GLY A 67 0.10 -9.88 -13.14
C GLY A 67 0.17 -10.89 -14.28
N TYR A 68 0.09 -10.44 -15.54
CA TYR A 68 0.23 -11.28 -16.72
C TYR A 68 1.59 -11.99 -16.80
N LEU A 69 2.68 -11.25 -16.52
CA LEU A 69 4.03 -11.81 -16.53
C LEU A 69 4.21 -12.89 -15.46
N TYR A 70 3.69 -12.67 -14.24
CA TYR A 70 3.74 -13.65 -13.16
C TYR A 70 2.93 -14.91 -13.46
N ASP A 71 1.87 -14.81 -14.24
CA ASP A 71 1.10 -15.98 -14.66
C ASP A 71 1.82 -16.82 -15.70
N ARG A 72 2.72 -16.22 -16.47
CA ARG A 72 3.35 -16.86 -17.62
C ARG A 72 4.80 -17.28 -17.41
N TYR A 73 5.54 -16.57 -16.56
CA TYR A 73 6.99 -16.76 -16.36
C TYR A 73 7.33 -17.09 -14.91
N ALA A 74 8.61 -17.44 -14.68
CA ALA A 74 9.14 -17.72 -13.36
C ALA A 74 9.13 -16.46 -12.48
N ARG A 75 8.32 -16.45 -11.41
CA ARG A 75 8.10 -15.31 -10.51
C ARG A 75 9.38 -14.89 -9.80
N ALA A 76 10.21 -15.84 -9.37
CA ALA A 76 11.48 -15.54 -8.72
C ALA A 76 12.41 -14.69 -9.60
N LYS A 77 12.49 -15.00 -10.91
CA LYS A 77 13.31 -14.22 -11.86
C LYS A 77 12.73 -12.85 -12.13
N LEU A 78 11.40 -12.75 -12.24
CA LEU A 78 10.72 -11.48 -12.44
C LEU A 78 10.85 -10.57 -11.20
N LEU A 79 10.81 -11.12 -10.00
CA LEU A 79 11.04 -10.36 -8.75
C LEU A 79 12.50 -9.89 -8.64
N ALA A 80 13.47 -10.71 -9.10
CA ALA A 80 14.86 -10.28 -9.21
C ALA A 80 15.02 -9.12 -10.21
N LEU A 81 14.34 -9.20 -11.36
CA LEU A 81 14.31 -8.13 -12.35
C LEU A 81 13.67 -6.84 -11.78
N ALA A 82 12.55 -6.96 -11.07
CA ALA A 82 11.92 -5.83 -10.40
C ALA A 82 12.88 -5.16 -9.40
N SER A 83 13.52 -5.94 -8.53
CA SER A 83 14.50 -5.42 -7.58
C SER A 83 15.71 -4.76 -8.26
N PHE A 84 16.16 -5.31 -9.39
CA PHE A 84 17.23 -4.72 -10.20
C PHE A 84 16.80 -3.37 -10.79
N ILE A 85 15.60 -3.30 -11.38
CA ILE A 85 15.05 -2.06 -11.95
C ILE A 85 14.95 -1.00 -10.85
N TRP A 86 14.39 -1.34 -9.69
CA TRP A 86 14.30 -0.44 -8.56
C TRP A 86 15.67 0.08 -8.11
N GLY A 87 16.64 -0.81 -7.85
CA GLY A 87 17.98 -0.40 -7.44
C GLY A 87 18.67 0.51 -8.46
N ALA A 88 18.56 0.17 -9.75
CA ALA A 88 19.15 0.95 -10.84
C ALA A 88 18.48 2.32 -10.99
N THR A 89 17.14 2.39 -10.95
CA THR A 89 16.39 3.66 -11.07
C THR A 89 16.60 4.55 -9.85
N THR A 90 16.72 3.96 -8.65
CA THR A 90 17.09 4.69 -7.43
C THR A 90 18.48 5.33 -7.54
N TRP A 91 19.46 4.61 -8.09
CA TRP A 91 20.77 5.18 -8.40
C TRP A 91 20.70 6.31 -9.42
N LEU A 92 19.90 6.16 -10.46
CA LEU A 92 19.70 7.22 -11.46
C LEU A 92 19.13 8.49 -10.81
N ASN A 93 18.24 8.39 -9.84
CA ASN A 93 17.75 9.55 -9.07
C ASN A 93 18.89 10.32 -8.39
N ALA A 94 19.93 9.64 -7.91
CA ALA A 94 21.09 10.30 -7.29
C ALA A 94 22.00 11.04 -8.30
N ILE A 95 22.09 10.57 -9.54
CA ILE A 95 23.02 11.07 -10.56
C ILE A 95 22.47 12.28 -11.31
N VAL A 96 21.14 12.33 -11.52
CA VAL A 96 20.52 13.39 -12.34
C VAL A 96 20.65 14.76 -11.70
N ARG A 97 20.80 15.77 -12.58
CA ARG A 97 21.02 17.19 -12.20
C ARG A 97 19.93 18.13 -12.71
N THR A 98 18.97 17.62 -13.46
CA THR A 98 17.89 18.41 -14.05
C THR A 98 16.53 17.94 -13.55
N TYR A 99 15.56 18.84 -13.46
CA TYR A 99 14.18 18.50 -13.10
C TYR A 99 13.60 17.42 -14.02
N THR A 100 13.71 17.58 -15.33
CA THR A 100 13.19 16.59 -16.30
C THR A 100 13.84 15.22 -16.13
N GLY A 101 15.16 15.18 -15.90
CA GLY A 101 15.86 13.93 -15.58
C GLY A 101 15.32 13.29 -14.31
N PHE A 102 15.09 14.08 -13.25
CA PHE A 102 14.55 13.59 -12.00
C PHE A 102 13.11 13.06 -12.14
N VAL A 103 12.25 13.75 -12.90
CA VAL A 103 10.89 13.26 -13.23
C VAL A 103 10.95 11.89 -13.91
N ILE A 104 11.81 11.74 -14.94
CA ILE A 104 11.93 10.49 -15.72
C ILE A 104 12.45 9.36 -14.84
N THR A 105 13.52 9.59 -14.09
CA THR A 105 14.10 8.55 -13.23
C THR A 105 13.18 8.21 -12.08
N ARG A 106 12.45 9.18 -11.52
CA ARG A 106 11.47 8.92 -10.47
C ARG A 106 10.24 8.18 -11.02
N ALA A 107 9.74 8.55 -12.18
CA ALA A 107 8.65 7.83 -12.84
C ALA A 107 9.03 6.37 -13.13
N SER A 108 10.28 6.10 -13.49
CA SER A 108 10.75 4.74 -13.76
C SER A 108 10.81 3.85 -12.51
N THR A 109 10.87 4.41 -11.27
CA THR A 109 10.72 3.60 -10.05
C THR A 109 9.31 2.99 -9.92
N GLY A 110 8.30 3.55 -10.58
CA GLY A 110 6.95 2.96 -10.64
C GLY A 110 6.90 1.60 -11.34
N ILE A 111 7.95 1.23 -12.11
CA ILE A 111 7.99 -0.06 -12.82
C ILE A 111 8.02 -1.22 -11.83
N ASP A 112 8.75 -1.10 -10.74
CA ASP A 112 8.83 -2.15 -9.71
C ASP A 112 7.75 -2.04 -8.65
N ASP A 113 7.22 -0.86 -8.36
CA ASP A 113 6.14 -0.63 -7.39
C ASP A 113 4.94 -1.56 -7.63
N SER A 114 4.65 -1.85 -8.89
CA SER A 114 3.57 -2.74 -9.32
C SER A 114 3.92 -4.24 -9.23
N SER A 115 5.14 -4.62 -8.85
CA SER A 115 5.62 -6.01 -8.83
C SER A 115 5.24 -6.81 -7.57
N TYR A 116 4.78 -6.15 -6.52
CA TYR A 116 4.48 -6.74 -5.20
C TYR A 116 3.59 -7.99 -5.20
N PRO A 117 2.53 -8.11 -6.03
CA PRO A 117 1.69 -9.31 -6.04
C PRO A 117 2.45 -10.61 -6.25
N GLY A 118 3.59 -10.56 -6.98
CA GLY A 118 4.44 -11.71 -7.24
C GLY A 118 5.08 -12.31 -5.98
N ILE A 119 5.37 -11.49 -4.96
CA ILE A 119 5.95 -11.96 -3.70
C ILE A 119 4.96 -12.88 -2.98
N PHE A 120 3.73 -12.41 -2.80
CA PHE A 120 2.71 -13.16 -2.05
C PHE A 120 2.30 -14.45 -2.77
N THR A 121 2.23 -14.42 -4.11
CA THR A 121 1.91 -15.62 -4.91
C THR A 121 3.04 -16.64 -4.87
N LEU A 122 4.30 -16.23 -4.89
CA LEU A 122 5.43 -17.14 -4.76
C LEU A 122 5.53 -17.73 -3.35
N ILE A 123 5.35 -16.92 -2.30
CA ILE A 123 5.34 -17.37 -0.90
C ILE A 123 4.19 -18.35 -0.64
N ALA A 124 3.03 -18.19 -1.30
CA ALA A 124 1.93 -19.14 -1.20
C ALA A 124 2.31 -20.57 -1.60
N ASP A 125 3.26 -20.73 -2.53
CA ASP A 125 3.74 -22.03 -2.98
C ASP A 125 4.84 -22.61 -2.10
N TYR A 126 5.47 -21.79 -1.27
CA TYR A 126 6.42 -22.25 -0.26
C TYR A 126 5.76 -22.69 1.05
N PHE A 127 4.61 -22.10 1.41
CA PHE A 127 3.96 -22.32 2.70
C PHE A 127 2.49 -22.70 2.53
N GLY A 128 2.11 -23.82 3.13
CA GLY A 128 0.72 -24.27 3.16
C GLY A 128 -0.22 -23.29 3.89
N PRO A 129 -1.54 -23.46 3.74
CA PRO A 129 -2.57 -22.55 4.26
C PRO A 129 -2.43 -22.23 5.75
N ASN A 130 -2.01 -23.20 6.55
CA ASN A 130 -1.90 -23.06 8.01
C ASN A 130 -0.80 -22.08 8.49
N LEU A 131 0.25 -21.88 7.69
CA LEU A 131 1.38 -20.99 8.01
C LEU A 131 1.39 -19.71 7.18
N ARG A 132 0.71 -19.71 6.04
CA ARG A 132 0.70 -18.63 5.06
C ARG A 132 0.30 -17.28 5.68
N GLY A 133 -0.76 -17.26 6.50
CA GLY A 133 -1.20 -16.05 7.18
C GLY A 133 -0.14 -15.46 8.11
N LYS A 134 0.59 -16.30 8.86
CA LYS A 134 1.68 -15.85 9.72
C LYS A 134 2.85 -15.27 8.93
N VAL A 135 3.21 -15.91 7.83
CA VAL A 135 4.29 -15.45 6.94
C VAL A 135 3.92 -14.13 6.27
N TYR A 136 2.69 -13.99 5.80
CA TYR A 136 2.19 -12.72 5.24
C TYR A 136 2.20 -11.60 6.29
N GLY A 137 1.80 -11.91 7.53
CA GLY A 137 1.89 -10.96 8.64
C GLY A 137 3.32 -10.47 8.90
N ILE A 138 4.31 -11.36 8.86
CA ILE A 138 5.73 -10.98 8.97
C ILE A 138 6.15 -10.07 7.81
N LEU A 139 5.79 -10.42 6.57
CA LEU A 139 6.12 -9.61 5.40
C LEU A 139 5.48 -8.21 5.48
N GLN A 140 4.26 -8.11 5.95
CA GLN A 140 3.56 -6.83 6.12
C GLN A 140 4.19 -5.91 7.17
N LEU A 141 4.92 -6.45 8.16
CA LEU A 141 5.70 -5.62 9.10
C LEU A 141 6.82 -4.82 8.40
N ALA A 142 7.22 -5.22 7.20
CA ALA A 142 8.19 -4.47 6.41
C ALA A 142 7.71 -3.05 6.07
N GLN A 143 6.39 -2.82 5.96
CA GLN A 143 5.85 -1.51 5.63
C GLN A 143 6.07 -0.46 6.74
N PRO A 144 5.55 -0.63 7.97
CA PRO A 144 5.78 0.37 9.02
C PRO A 144 7.26 0.47 9.42
N LEU A 145 8.01 -0.64 9.40
CA LEU A 145 9.45 -0.60 9.68
C LEU A 145 10.23 0.11 8.57
N GLY A 146 9.85 -0.09 7.30
CA GLY A 146 10.41 0.64 6.17
C GLY A 146 10.14 2.14 6.27
N PHE A 147 8.93 2.53 6.66
CA PHE A 147 8.59 3.94 6.88
C PHE A 147 9.45 4.57 7.98
N LEU A 148 9.65 3.86 9.08
CA LEU A 148 10.53 4.32 10.16
C LEU A 148 11.99 4.43 9.69
N ALA A 149 12.49 3.44 8.95
CA ALA A 149 13.83 3.48 8.38
C ALA A 149 13.98 4.65 7.38
N GLY A 150 12.99 4.90 6.52
CA GLY A 150 12.98 6.01 5.57
C GLY A 150 13.01 7.37 6.26
N LEU A 151 12.26 7.52 7.35
CA LEU A 151 12.30 8.71 8.19
C LEU A 151 13.71 8.96 8.76
N ILE A 152 14.32 7.93 9.33
CA ILE A 152 15.67 8.02 9.92
C ILE A 152 16.70 8.32 8.82
N LEU A 153 16.64 7.62 7.69
CA LEU A 153 17.56 7.86 6.57
C LEU A 153 17.45 9.29 6.03
N GLY A 154 16.25 9.82 5.87
CA GLY A 154 16.04 11.17 5.35
C GLY A 154 16.43 12.26 6.35
N GLN A 155 16.05 12.13 7.61
CA GLN A 155 16.21 13.20 8.60
C GLN A 155 17.54 13.16 9.37
N VAL A 156 18.14 11.97 9.53
CA VAL A 156 19.40 11.81 10.30
C VAL A 156 20.57 11.47 9.39
N VAL A 157 20.43 10.42 8.59
CA VAL A 157 21.57 9.88 7.86
C VAL A 157 21.94 10.76 6.68
N ALA A 158 20.97 11.28 5.92
CA ALA A 158 21.23 12.12 4.75
C ALA A 158 22.12 13.35 5.09
N PRO A 159 21.83 14.14 6.12
CA PRO A 159 22.71 15.26 6.50
C PRO A 159 24.13 14.84 6.89
N MET A 160 24.29 13.65 7.50
CA MET A 160 25.59 13.16 7.99
C MET A 160 26.49 12.65 6.86
N ILE A 161 25.95 12.18 5.75
CA ILE A 161 26.70 11.53 4.67
C ILE A 161 26.77 12.34 3.37
N GLY A 162 26.53 13.65 3.44
CA GLY A 162 26.63 14.55 2.28
C GLY A 162 25.34 14.79 1.50
N GLY A 163 24.19 14.59 2.16
CA GLY A 163 22.87 14.96 1.64
C GLY A 163 22.09 13.81 0.98
N TRP A 164 20.93 14.14 0.46
CA TRP A 164 19.94 13.20 -0.04
C TRP A 164 20.45 12.25 -1.16
N ARG A 165 21.37 12.70 -2.01
CA ARG A 165 21.94 11.85 -3.08
C ARG A 165 22.69 10.64 -2.54
N SER A 166 23.43 10.82 -1.45
CA SER A 166 24.21 9.75 -0.82
C SER A 166 23.31 8.61 -0.31
N VAL A 167 22.12 8.95 0.21
CA VAL A 167 21.16 7.95 0.67
C VAL A 167 20.62 7.12 -0.50
N PHE A 168 20.31 7.76 -1.63
CA PHE A 168 19.89 7.05 -2.83
C PHE A 168 20.95 6.12 -3.41
N TYR A 169 22.25 6.49 -3.31
CA TYR A 169 23.32 5.56 -3.67
C TYR A 169 23.35 4.32 -2.77
N ILE A 170 23.14 4.48 -1.47
CA ILE A 170 23.10 3.37 -0.52
C ILE A 170 21.88 2.50 -0.76
N THR A 171 20.69 3.06 -0.79
CA THR A 171 19.44 2.29 -0.94
C THR A 171 19.37 1.60 -2.30
N GLY A 172 19.76 2.27 -3.37
CA GLY A 172 19.85 1.68 -4.71
C GLY A 172 20.90 0.56 -4.77
N GLY A 173 22.07 0.76 -4.14
CA GLY A 173 23.10 -0.29 -4.05
C GLY A 173 22.60 -1.53 -3.30
N LEU A 174 21.90 -1.34 -2.18
CA LEU A 174 21.25 -2.43 -1.45
C LEU A 174 20.19 -3.14 -2.31
N GLY A 175 19.42 -2.38 -3.10
CA GLY A 175 18.46 -2.93 -4.05
C GLY A 175 19.10 -3.85 -5.10
N LEU A 176 20.26 -3.46 -5.64
CA LEU A 176 21.03 -4.30 -6.58
C LEU A 176 21.56 -5.57 -5.89
N VAL A 177 22.03 -5.47 -4.65
CA VAL A 177 22.45 -6.65 -3.87
C VAL A 177 21.28 -7.60 -3.64
N VAL A 178 20.10 -7.07 -3.26
CA VAL A 178 18.89 -7.88 -3.08
C VAL A 178 18.46 -8.53 -4.40
N ALA A 179 18.58 -7.85 -5.54
CA ALA A 179 18.31 -8.43 -6.85
C ALA A 179 19.18 -9.66 -7.12
N LEU A 180 20.48 -9.59 -6.83
CA LEU A 180 21.40 -10.72 -6.95
C LEU A 180 21.04 -11.86 -5.97
N LEU A 181 20.69 -11.52 -4.72
CA LEU A 181 20.26 -12.51 -3.73
C LEU A 181 18.97 -13.22 -4.17
N ILE A 182 18.02 -12.50 -4.75
CA ILE A 182 16.79 -13.12 -5.29
C ILE A 182 17.14 -14.00 -6.49
N TYR A 183 17.92 -13.49 -7.44
CA TYR A 183 18.24 -14.19 -8.68
C TYR A 183 18.95 -15.52 -8.45
N PHE A 184 19.96 -15.53 -7.58
CA PHE A 184 20.76 -16.73 -7.28
C PHE A 184 20.22 -17.55 -6.11
N GLY A 185 19.57 -16.90 -5.16
CA GLY A 185 19.15 -17.52 -3.89
C GLY A 185 17.72 -18.04 -3.90
N VAL A 186 16.79 -17.44 -4.68
CA VAL A 186 15.38 -17.82 -4.66
C VAL A 186 15.05 -18.71 -5.87
N LYS A 187 14.57 -19.91 -5.59
CA LYS A 187 14.14 -20.86 -6.62
C LYS A 187 12.66 -20.74 -6.89
N GLU A 188 12.24 -20.91 -8.14
CA GLU A 188 10.83 -21.02 -8.48
C GLU A 188 10.23 -22.28 -7.86
N MET A 189 9.02 -22.16 -7.32
CA MET A 189 8.23 -23.29 -6.83
C MET A 189 7.08 -23.57 -7.79
N PRO A 190 6.77 -24.85 -8.06
CA PRO A 190 5.57 -25.18 -8.82
C PRO A 190 4.33 -24.58 -8.14
N ARG A 191 3.45 -24.01 -8.96
CA ARG A 191 2.24 -23.35 -8.46
C ARG A 191 1.33 -24.34 -7.75
N GLY A 192 0.76 -23.92 -6.62
CA GLY A 192 -0.10 -24.75 -5.80
C GLY A 192 0.61 -25.88 -5.04
N LYS A 193 1.96 -25.96 -5.08
CA LYS A 193 2.72 -27.07 -4.46
C LYS A 193 2.48 -27.20 -2.95
N ALA A 194 2.13 -26.13 -2.29
CA ALA A 194 1.85 -26.12 -0.86
C ALA A 194 0.36 -26.29 -0.48
N GLU A 195 -0.52 -26.49 -1.47
CA GLU A 195 -1.94 -26.78 -1.21
C GLU A 195 -2.11 -28.28 -0.91
N PRO A 196 -2.77 -28.65 0.21
CA PRO A 196 -2.96 -30.05 0.60
C PRO A 196 -3.72 -30.87 -0.45
N GLU A 197 -4.66 -30.23 -1.16
CA GLU A 197 -5.49 -30.85 -2.18
C GLU A 197 -4.69 -31.29 -3.41
N PHE A 198 -3.55 -30.63 -3.65
CA PHE A 198 -2.69 -30.88 -4.82
C PHE A 198 -1.42 -31.66 -4.50
N GLU A 199 -1.23 -32.08 -3.25
CA GLU A 199 -0.02 -32.80 -2.83
C GLU A 199 0.23 -34.05 -3.67
N ASN A 200 -0.83 -34.70 -4.16
CA ASN A 200 -0.79 -35.94 -4.94
C ASN A 200 -1.33 -35.81 -6.37
N MET A 201 -1.61 -34.58 -6.86
CA MET A 201 -2.13 -34.37 -8.22
C MET A 201 -1.02 -33.99 -9.20
N PRO A 202 -0.85 -34.71 -10.34
CA PRO A 202 0.16 -34.37 -11.35
C PRO A 202 -0.20 -33.14 -12.20
N GLU A 203 -1.47 -32.82 -12.36
CA GLU A 203 -1.94 -31.64 -13.11
C GLU A 203 -2.89 -30.79 -12.26
N MET A 204 -2.58 -29.51 -12.15
CA MET A 204 -3.41 -28.54 -11.42
C MET A 204 -4.68 -28.20 -12.19
N ALA A 205 -5.84 -28.26 -11.51
CA ALA A 205 -7.03 -27.56 -11.92
C ALA A 205 -6.75 -26.05 -11.87
N THR A 206 -6.41 -25.46 -13.00
CA THR A 206 -6.26 -24.01 -13.10
C THR A 206 -7.65 -23.37 -13.06
N PHE A 207 -7.98 -22.65 -12.00
CA PHE A 207 -9.10 -21.71 -12.02
C PHE A 207 -8.84 -20.73 -13.16
N ARG A 208 -9.58 -20.88 -14.25
CA ARG A 208 -9.42 -20.01 -15.42
C ARG A 208 -10.25 -18.75 -15.19
N PHE A 209 -9.58 -17.60 -15.30
CA PHE A 209 -10.23 -16.31 -15.38
C PHE A 209 -11.35 -16.35 -16.44
N SER A 210 -12.55 -15.93 -16.06
CA SER A 210 -13.70 -15.80 -16.96
C SER A 210 -14.16 -14.34 -16.99
N TRP A 211 -14.18 -13.75 -18.19
CA TRP A 211 -14.72 -12.40 -18.40
C TRP A 211 -16.20 -12.28 -17.99
N ALA A 212 -16.96 -13.36 -18.08
CA ALA A 212 -18.35 -13.38 -17.66
C ALA A 212 -18.48 -13.17 -16.15
N GLU A 213 -17.64 -13.86 -15.37
CA GLU A 213 -17.59 -13.71 -13.91
C GLU A 213 -17.01 -12.36 -13.47
N ALA A 214 -16.02 -11.84 -14.19
CA ALA A 214 -15.47 -10.52 -13.92
C ALA A 214 -16.53 -9.40 -14.11
N LYS A 215 -17.43 -9.53 -15.08
CA LYS A 215 -18.55 -8.58 -15.27
C LYS A 215 -19.53 -8.58 -14.10
N GLU A 216 -19.71 -9.70 -13.41
CA GLU A 216 -20.57 -9.80 -12.22
C GLU A 216 -20.10 -8.91 -11.07
N ILE A 217 -18.78 -8.67 -10.96
CA ILE A 217 -18.21 -7.75 -9.96
C ILE A 217 -18.83 -6.36 -10.11
N PHE A 218 -18.93 -5.85 -11.34
CA PHE A 218 -19.47 -4.52 -11.64
C PHE A 218 -21.00 -4.43 -11.52
N ARG A 219 -21.71 -5.54 -11.44
CA ARG A 219 -23.15 -5.56 -11.18
C ARG A 219 -23.51 -5.39 -9.72
N LYS A 220 -22.55 -5.65 -8.81
CA LYS A 220 -22.77 -5.55 -7.37
C LYS A 220 -22.63 -4.10 -6.91
N ARG A 221 -23.68 -3.55 -6.32
CA ARG A 221 -23.69 -2.15 -5.86
C ARG A 221 -22.66 -1.89 -4.75
N THR A 222 -22.46 -2.84 -3.85
CA THR A 222 -21.47 -2.75 -2.79
C THR A 222 -20.06 -2.56 -3.37
N MET A 223 -19.72 -3.23 -4.48
CA MET A 223 -18.41 -3.11 -5.10
C MET A 223 -18.14 -1.68 -5.63
N TRP A 224 -19.15 -1.01 -6.19
CA TRP A 224 -18.99 0.39 -6.60
C TRP A 224 -18.70 1.32 -5.43
N PHE A 225 -19.36 1.14 -4.28
CA PHE A 225 -19.05 1.91 -3.09
C PHE A 225 -17.64 1.60 -2.55
N VAL A 226 -17.21 0.33 -2.63
CA VAL A 226 -15.85 -0.08 -2.27
C VAL A 226 -14.81 0.54 -3.21
N PHE A 227 -15.07 0.62 -4.51
CA PHE A 227 -14.19 1.27 -5.48
C PHE A 227 -14.09 2.79 -5.24
N LEU A 228 -15.21 3.45 -5.05
CA LEU A 228 -15.26 4.90 -4.83
C LEU A 228 -14.60 5.30 -3.50
N GLN A 229 -14.79 4.51 -2.44
CA GLN A 229 -14.10 4.76 -1.17
C GLN A 229 -12.58 4.54 -1.30
N GLY A 230 -12.12 3.51 -2.04
CA GLY A 230 -10.71 3.29 -2.31
C GLY A 230 -10.08 4.47 -3.03
N PHE A 231 -10.73 4.93 -4.11
CA PHE A 231 -10.29 6.13 -4.84
C PHE A 231 -10.17 7.36 -3.94
N ALA A 232 -11.17 7.65 -3.10
CA ALA A 232 -11.15 8.81 -2.21
C ALA A 232 -10.22 8.61 -1.00
N GLY A 233 -10.25 7.44 -0.38
CA GLY A 233 -9.54 7.14 0.86
C GLY A 233 -8.02 7.15 0.72
N VAL A 234 -7.49 6.95 -0.48
CA VAL A 234 -6.04 6.94 -0.75
C VAL A 234 -5.43 8.36 -0.80
N PHE A 235 -6.24 9.40 -0.98
CA PHE A 235 -5.74 10.78 -1.05
C PHE A 235 -4.99 11.20 0.22
N PRO A 236 -5.57 11.10 1.44
CA PRO A 236 -4.87 11.51 2.65
C PRO A 236 -3.56 10.75 2.87
N TRP A 237 -3.53 9.47 2.51
CA TRP A 237 -2.32 8.66 2.59
C TRP A 237 -1.17 9.25 1.76
N ASN A 238 -1.45 9.58 0.49
CA ASN A 238 -0.43 10.14 -0.39
C ASN A 238 -0.05 11.58 -0.02
N VAL A 239 -1.01 12.39 0.44
CA VAL A 239 -0.74 13.74 0.93
C VAL A 239 0.22 13.69 2.14
N ILE A 240 -0.07 12.83 3.11
CA ILE A 240 0.79 12.66 4.30
C ILE A 240 2.17 12.11 3.90
N THR A 241 2.22 11.16 2.99
CA THR A 241 3.49 10.56 2.56
C THR A 241 4.41 11.57 1.88
N PHE A 242 3.88 12.45 1.02
CA PHE A 242 4.71 13.28 0.15
C PHE A 242 4.83 14.75 0.56
N PHE A 243 3.90 15.28 1.36
CA PHE A 243 3.89 16.71 1.72
C PHE A 243 3.98 16.98 3.21
N PHE A 244 3.67 16.00 4.06
CA PHE A 244 3.52 16.27 5.48
C PHE A 244 4.85 16.56 6.19
N PHE A 245 5.94 15.93 5.76
CA PHE A 245 7.27 16.23 6.32
C PHE A 245 7.71 17.64 5.97
N GLY A 246 7.54 18.06 4.72
CA GLY A 246 7.78 19.43 4.31
C GLY A 246 6.90 20.43 5.07
N TYR A 247 5.63 20.08 5.34
CA TYR A 247 4.75 20.89 6.20
C TYR A 247 5.31 21.03 7.63
N LEU A 248 5.78 19.95 8.24
CA LEU A 248 6.36 20.00 9.58
C LEU A 248 7.60 20.92 9.63
N GLU A 249 8.42 20.88 8.61
CA GLU A 249 9.64 21.66 8.50
C GLU A 249 9.35 23.13 8.19
N THR A 250 8.54 23.43 7.15
CA THR A 250 8.34 24.80 6.66
C THR A 250 7.26 25.56 7.42
N GLU A 251 6.16 24.90 7.79
CA GLU A 251 5.00 25.60 8.43
C GLU A 251 5.06 25.51 9.95
N ARG A 252 5.55 24.39 10.51
CA ARG A 252 5.66 24.22 11.96
C ARG A 252 7.05 24.52 12.52
N GLY A 253 8.05 24.72 11.66
CA GLY A 253 9.42 25.03 12.06
C GLY A 253 10.09 23.89 12.83
N TYR A 254 9.71 22.64 12.61
CA TYR A 254 10.30 21.48 13.27
C TYR A 254 11.66 21.18 12.67
N ASP A 255 12.65 21.00 13.52
CA ASP A 255 13.94 20.41 13.14
C ASP A 255 13.82 18.87 13.00
N SER A 256 14.86 18.24 12.50
CA SER A 256 14.90 16.79 12.31
C SER A 256 14.62 16.01 13.59
N GLY A 257 15.05 16.51 14.75
CA GLY A 257 14.80 15.88 16.05
C GLY A 257 13.33 15.91 16.43
N ALA A 258 12.66 17.07 16.27
CA ALA A 258 11.25 17.24 16.52
C ALA A 258 10.37 16.42 15.53
N ILE A 259 10.78 16.36 14.26
CA ILE A 259 10.11 15.53 13.24
C ILE A 259 10.17 14.05 13.65
N ILE A 260 11.34 13.53 14.00
CA ILE A 260 11.51 12.12 14.40
C ILE A 260 10.74 11.86 15.70
N GLY A 261 10.89 12.73 16.71
CA GLY A 261 10.20 12.60 18.00
C GLY A 261 8.68 12.56 17.85
N THR A 262 8.14 13.28 16.86
CA THR A 262 6.71 13.30 16.57
C THR A 262 6.29 12.10 15.70
N MET A 263 6.96 11.88 14.56
CA MET A 263 6.50 10.96 13.54
C MET A 263 6.86 9.50 13.80
N ALA A 264 7.96 9.19 14.48
CA ALA A 264 8.32 7.80 14.76
C ALA A 264 7.28 7.09 15.66
N PRO A 265 6.82 7.68 16.80
CA PRO A 265 5.72 7.10 17.56
C PRO A 265 4.40 7.03 16.76
N VAL A 266 4.09 8.04 15.96
CA VAL A 266 2.88 8.08 15.10
C VAL A 266 2.90 6.93 14.10
N ILE A 267 4.03 6.61 13.45
CA ILE A 267 4.19 5.48 12.52
C ILE A 267 4.01 4.13 13.25
N LEU A 268 4.53 3.99 14.47
CA LEU A 268 4.36 2.77 15.26
C LEU A 268 2.90 2.57 15.69
N ILE A 269 2.21 3.64 16.06
CA ILE A 269 0.78 3.63 16.39
C ILE A 269 -0.05 3.27 15.14
N LEU A 270 0.30 3.82 13.99
CA LEU A 270 -0.32 3.46 12.71
C LEU A 270 -0.24 1.96 12.44
N ALA A 271 0.92 1.33 12.70
CA ALA A 271 1.08 -0.11 12.57
C ALA A 271 0.11 -0.89 13.48
N ALA A 272 -0.09 -0.45 14.72
CA ALA A 272 -1.06 -1.06 15.64
C ALA A 272 -2.50 -0.90 15.14
N GLY A 273 -2.83 0.22 14.51
CA GLY A 273 -4.15 0.49 13.94
C GLY A 273 -4.61 -0.55 12.91
N TYR A 274 -3.71 -1.09 12.08
CA TYR A 274 -4.02 -2.18 11.14
C TYR A 274 -4.57 -3.42 11.85
N PHE A 275 -3.93 -3.85 12.95
CA PHE A 275 -4.37 -5.01 13.74
C PHE A 275 -5.69 -4.74 14.46
N ILE A 276 -5.82 -3.57 15.05
CA ILE A 276 -7.04 -3.15 15.76
C ILE A 276 -8.21 -3.12 14.78
N GLY A 277 -8.04 -2.56 13.60
CA GLY A 277 -9.07 -2.47 12.57
C GLY A 277 -9.57 -3.84 12.12
N GLY A 278 -8.66 -4.76 11.80
CA GLY A 278 -9.01 -6.14 11.44
C GLY A 278 -9.73 -6.87 12.56
N TYR A 279 -9.22 -6.79 13.77
CA TYR A 279 -9.82 -7.44 14.94
C TYR A 279 -11.24 -6.92 15.25
N LEU A 280 -11.42 -5.60 15.29
CA LEU A 280 -12.74 -4.98 15.55
C LEU A 280 -13.73 -5.28 14.41
N GLY A 281 -13.27 -5.27 13.17
CA GLY A 281 -14.07 -5.62 12.01
C GLY A 281 -14.60 -7.05 12.09
N ASP A 282 -13.74 -8.02 12.38
CA ASP A 282 -14.14 -9.41 12.53
C ASP A 282 -15.02 -9.65 13.75
N LEU A 283 -14.75 -8.97 14.88
CA LEU A 283 -15.58 -9.04 16.08
C LEU A 283 -17.01 -8.55 15.80
N LEU A 284 -17.14 -7.42 15.11
CA LEU A 284 -18.43 -6.86 14.77
C LEU A 284 -19.14 -7.67 13.66
N PHE A 285 -18.38 -8.23 12.72
CA PHE A 285 -18.91 -9.07 11.64
C PHE A 285 -19.58 -10.35 12.17
N LYS A 286 -19.13 -10.89 13.30
CA LYS A 286 -19.81 -12.01 13.97
C LYS A 286 -21.23 -11.67 14.44
N ARG A 287 -21.51 -10.38 14.69
CA ARG A 287 -22.83 -9.89 15.13
C ARG A 287 -23.68 -9.35 13.98
N THR A 288 -23.07 -8.72 13.00
CA THR A 288 -23.75 -8.12 11.84
C THR A 288 -22.86 -8.12 10.61
N LYS A 289 -23.39 -8.46 9.45
CA LYS A 289 -22.68 -8.42 8.16
C LYS A 289 -22.15 -7.03 7.80
N LYS A 290 -22.71 -5.99 8.41
CA LYS A 290 -22.28 -4.58 8.26
C LYS A 290 -21.04 -4.25 9.10
N GLY A 291 -20.59 -5.15 9.99
CA GLY A 291 -19.60 -4.88 11.02
C GLY A 291 -18.29 -4.31 10.47
N ARG A 292 -17.75 -4.87 9.39
CA ARG A 292 -16.51 -4.41 8.76
C ARG A 292 -16.64 -3.01 8.18
N ILE A 293 -17.76 -2.73 7.51
CA ILE A 293 -18.03 -1.39 6.94
C ILE A 293 -18.24 -0.37 8.05
N LEU A 294 -18.91 -0.72 9.15
CA LEU A 294 -19.08 0.15 10.31
C LEU A 294 -17.74 0.55 10.93
N VAL A 295 -16.82 -0.41 11.13
CA VAL A 295 -15.47 -0.12 11.66
C VAL A 295 -14.70 0.77 10.68
N SER A 296 -14.77 0.49 9.38
CA SER A 296 -14.12 1.30 8.34
C SER A 296 -14.67 2.72 8.30
N SER A 297 -16.00 2.88 8.33
CA SER A 297 -16.63 4.20 8.31
C SER A 297 -16.27 5.03 9.54
N LEU A 298 -16.29 4.42 10.72
CA LEU A 298 -15.88 5.09 11.95
C LEU A 298 -14.39 5.48 11.92
N GLY A 299 -13.54 4.62 11.39
CA GLY A 299 -12.10 4.88 11.25
C GLY A 299 -11.83 6.12 10.40
N VAL A 300 -12.40 6.21 9.20
CA VAL A 300 -12.17 7.38 8.32
C VAL A 300 -12.81 8.65 8.86
N LEU A 301 -13.97 8.56 9.50
CA LEU A 301 -14.62 9.74 10.12
C LEU A 301 -13.78 10.30 11.27
N LEU A 302 -13.33 9.43 12.19
CA LEU A 302 -12.48 9.85 13.30
C LEU A 302 -11.11 10.31 12.80
N GLY A 303 -10.55 9.66 11.78
CA GLY A 303 -9.34 10.11 11.10
C GLY A 303 -9.49 11.55 10.56
N ALA A 304 -10.60 11.86 9.88
CA ALA A 304 -10.89 13.19 9.38
C ALA A 304 -11.00 14.23 10.51
N ILE A 305 -11.67 13.89 11.62
CA ILE A 305 -11.81 14.78 12.78
C ILE A 305 -10.44 15.05 13.41
N PHE A 306 -9.65 14.01 13.66
CA PHE A 306 -8.38 14.17 14.36
C PHE A 306 -7.30 14.83 13.50
N ILE A 307 -7.25 14.56 12.17
CA ILE A 307 -6.34 15.32 11.29
C ILE A 307 -6.74 16.80 11.23
N TYR A 308 -8.05 17.11 11.20
CA TYR A 308 -8.52 18.49 11.28
C TYR A 308 -8.05 19.16 12.57
N LEU A 309 -8.25 18.53 13.73
CA LEU A 309 -7.82 19.04 15.02
C LEU A 309 -6.29 19.19 15.10
N ALA A 310 -5.53 18.24 14.54
CA ALA A 310 -4.08 18.34 14.48
C ALA A 310 -3.63 19.55 13.68
N MET A 311 -4.12 19.69 12.44
CA MET A 311 -3.68 20.74 11.53
C MET A 311 -4.13 22.14 11.98
N THR A 312 -5.23 22.25 12.72
CA THR A 312 -5.71 23.52 13.29
C THR A 312 -5.13 23.83 14.67
N THR A 313 -4.30 22.93 15.24
CA THR A 313 -3.66 23.17 16.53
C THR A 313 -2.58 24.25 16.40
N PRO A 314 -2.60 25.31 17.26
CA PRO A 314 -1.61 26.37 17.26
C PRO A 314 -0.17 25.85 17.43
N LEU A 315 0.82 26.63 16.94
CA LEU A 315 2.23 26.24 16.97
C LEU A 315 2.79 26.15 18.40
N ASP A 316 2.24 26.90 19.32
CA ASP A 316 2.62 26.93 20.75
C ASP A 316 2.16 25.67 21.53
N ARG A 317 1.41 24.75 20.89
CA ARG A 317 0.85 23.54 21.52
C ARG A 317 1.33 22.25 20.88
N PRO A 318 2.62 21.96 20.84
CA PRO A 318 3.17 20.79 20.16
C PRO A 318 2.66 19.46 20.72
N ASN A 319 2.43 19.36 22.04
CA ASN A 319 1.90 18.14 22.67
C ASN A 319 0.47 17.82 22.24
N GLN A 320 -0.36 18.86 22.05
CA GLN A 320 -1.73 18.69 21.57
C GLN A 320 -1.73 18.24 20.10
N PHE A 321 -0.88 18.82 19.26
CA PHE A 321 -0.66 18.39 17.89
C PHE A 321 -0.23 16.92 17.84
N PHE A 322 0.78 16.52 18.61
CA PHE A 322 1.25 15.16 18.72
C PHE A 322 0.14 14.18 19.11
N THR A 323 -0.67 14.55 20.13
CA THR A 323 -1.79 13.70 20.58
C THR A 323 -2.80 13.47 19.45
N PHE A 324 -3.19 14.52 18.73
CA PHE A 324 -4.13 14.38 17.62
C PHE A 324 -3.54 13.62 16.43
N MET A 325 -2.23 13.74 16.18
CA MET A 325 -1.55 12.92 15.18
C MET A 325 -1.54 11.43 15.56
N CYS A 326 -1.31 11.10 16.83
CA CYS A 326 -1.42 9.73 17.33
C CYS A 326 -2.84 9.16 17.16
N LEU A 327 -3.86 9.97 17.46
CA LEU A 327 -5.26 9.58 17.25
C LEU A 327 -5.58 9.42 15.75
N THR A 328 -5.11 10.31 14.90
CA THR A 328 -5.23 10.13 13.44
C THR A 328 -4.60 8.81 13.00
N ALA A 329 -3.40 8.52 13.47
CA ALA A 329 -2.65 7.33 13.08
C ALA A 329 -3.33 6.01 13.50
N ILE A 330 -4.01 5.96 14.64
CA ILE A 330 -4.72 4.74 15.07
C ILE A 330 -6.00 4.51 14.26
N PHE A 331 -6.72 5.59 13.90
CA PHE A 331 -8.00 5.48 13.21
C PHE A 331 -7.84 5.33 11.68
N MET A 332 -6.84 5.95 11.08
CA MET A 332 -6.58 5.93 9.64
C MET A 332 -6.56 4.51 9.02
N PRO A 333 -5.81 3.52 9.56
CA PRO A 333 -5.69 2.21 8.94
C PRO A 333 -6.80 1.22 9.30
N LEU A 334 -7.80 1.61 10.14
CA LEU A 334 -8.87 0.70 10.56
C LEU A 334 -9.68 0.12 9.39
N SER A 335 -9.74 0.84 8.26
CA SER A 335 -10.45 0.39 7.06
C SER A 335 -9.69 -0.67 6.26
N SER A 336 -8.37 -0.66 6.27
CA SER A 336 -7.52 -1.39 5.33
C SER A 336 -7.83 -2.89 5.23
N ALA A 337 -7.73 -3.64 6.34
CA ALA A 337 -8.05 -5.07 6.37
C ALA A 337 -9.53 -5.34 6.11
N ASN A 338 -10.41 -4.44 6.55
CA ASN A 338 -11.86 -4.57 6.42
C ASN A 338 -12.33 -4.40 4.97
N VAL A 339 -11.68 -3.56 4.16
CA VAL A 339 -11.96 -3.40 2.74
C VAL A 339 -11.70 -4.71 2.00
N VAL A 340 -10.51 -5.28 2.15
CA VAL A 340 -10.15 -6.57 1.53
C VAL A 340 -11.14 -7.67 1.91
N ALA A 341 -11.48 -7.77 3.20
CA ALA A 341 -12.44 -8.74 3.69
C ALA A 341 -13.86 -8.49 3.12
N THR A 342 -14.28 -7.23 2.98
CA THR A 342 -15.57 -6.88 2.39
C THR A 342 -15.66 -7.27 0.92
N VAL A 343 -14.59 -7.07 0.13
CA VAL A 343 -14.51 -7.56 -1.26
C VAL A 343 -14.76 -9.07 -1.30
N TYR A 344 -14.15 -9.84 -0.39
CA TYR A 344 -14.29 -11.29 -0.36
C TYR A 344 -15.65 -11.75 0.17
N ASP A 345 -16.34 -10.95 0.98
CA ASP A 345 -17.68 -11.23 1.48
C ASP A 345 -18.79 -11.10 0.42
N VAL A 346 -18.49 -10.38 -0.68
CA VAL A 346 -19.46 -10.14 -1.76
C VAL A 346 -19.05 -10.78 -3.08
N THR A 347 -17.90 -11.44 -3.20
CA THR A 347 -17.40 -12.04 -4.44
C THR A 347 -17.22 -13.54 -4.31
N VAL A 348 -17.56 -14.29 -5.38
CA VAL A 348 -17.27 -15.73 -5.43
C VAL A 348 -15.77 -16.01 -5.43
N PRO A 349 -15.31 -17.13 -4.86
CA PRO A 349 -13.89 -17.43 -4.69
C PRO A 349 -13.04 -17.28 -5.97
N GLU A 350 -13.62 -17.65 -7.10
CA GLU A 350 -12.94 -17.68 -8.40
C GLU A 350 -12.54 -16.29 -8.93
N VAL A 351 -13.27 -15.25 -8.52
CA VAL A 351 -13.03 -13.87 -8.98
C VAL A 351 -12.53 -12.93 -7.88
N ARG A 352 -12.23 -13.42 -6.69
CA ARG A 352 -11.75 -12.59 -5.57
C ARG A 352 -10.47 -11.85 -5.91
N SER A 353 -9.51 -12.53 -6.54
CA SER A 353 -8.25 -11.91 -6.97
C SER A 353 -8.48 -10.80 -7.99
N THR A 354 -9.39 -11.04 -8.96
CA THR A 354 -9.76 -10.04 -9.96
C THR A 354 -10.47 -8.84 -9.32
N ALA A 355 -11.38 -9.09 -8.39
CA ALA A 355 -12.11 -8.03 -7.69
C ALA A 355 -11.15 -7.15 -6.86
N GLN A 356 -10.18 -7.77 -6.19
CA GLN A 356 -9.15 -7.05 -5.43
C GLN A 356 -8.21 -6.28 -6.36
N ALA A 357 -7.82 -6.86 -7.49
CA ALA A 357 -6.98 -6.17 -8.47
C ALA A 357 -7.70 -4.94 -9.07
N MET A 358 -9.00 -5.04 -9.32
CA MET A 358 -9.80 -3.90 -9.78
C MET A 358 -9.92 -2.82 -8.71
N GLU A 359 -10.08 -3.21 -7.45
CA GLU A 359 -10.11 -2.29 -6.32
C GLU A 359 -8.79 -1.53 -6.22
N TYR A 360 -7.65 -2.21 -6.22
CA TYR A 360 -6.32 -1.59 -6.20
C TYR A 360 -6.05 -0.71 -7.42
N PHE A 361 -6.52 -1.09 -8.60
CA PHE A 361 -6.38 -0.24 -9.80
C PHE A 361 -7.11 1.09 -9.64
N ILE A 362 -8.34 1.06 -9.12
CA ILE A 362 -9.13 2.27 -8.89
C ILE A 362 -8.55 3.10 -7.73
N GLU A 363 -8.15 2.47 -6.63
CA GLU A 363 -7.45 3.12 -5.53
C GLU A 363 -6.16 3.81 -6.02
N ASN A 364 -5.31 3.11 -6.77
CA ASN A 364 -4.07 3.69 -7.30
C ASN A 364 -4.32 4.81 -8.32
N SER A 365 -5.44 4.81 -9.02
CA SER A 365 -5.84 5.95 -9.87
C SER A 365 -6.08 7.22 -9.03
N GLY A 366 -6.65 7.09 -7.84
CA GLY A 366 -6.73 8.17 -6.86
C GLY A 366 -5.36 8.58 -6.32
N ALA A 367 -4.50 7.60 -6.05
CA ALA A 367 -3.13 7.85 -5.60
C ALA A 367 -2.32 8.68 -6.61
N VAL A 368 -2.52 8.46 -7.91
CA VAL A 368 -1.89 9.27 -8.98
C VAL A 368 -2.36 10.73 -8.91
N ALA A 369 -3.65 10.95 -8.70
CA ALA A 369 -4.22 12.30 -8.69
C ALA A 369 -3.83 13.09 -7.43
N ALA A 370 -3.67 12.44 -6.29
CA ALA A 370 -3.53 13.10 -4.98
C ALA A 370 -2.31 14.04 -4.89
N PRO A 371 -1.07 13.66 -5.25
CA PRO A 371 0.08 14.56 -5.12
C PRO A 371 0.00 15.75 -6.08
N ALA A 372 -0.44 15.53 -7.33
CA ALA A 372 -0.57 16.61 -8.32
C ALA A 372 -1.63 17.63 -7.88
N LEU A 373 -2.80 17.15 -7.40
CA LEU A 373 -3.87 18.03 -6.91
C LEU A 373 -3.42 18.81 -5.67
N THR A 374 -2.69 18.14 -4.75
CA THR A 374 -2.17 18.80 -3.54
C THR A 374 -1.19 19.91 -3.90
N GLY A 375 -0.22 19.61 -4.76
CA GLY A 375 0.75 20.60 -5.19
C GLY A 375 0.11 21.78 -5.95
N ALA A 376 -0.85 21.50 -6.85
CA ALA A 376 -1.60 22.55 -7.53
C ALA A 376 -2.39 23.45 -6.55
N MET A 377 -3.00 22.84 -5.54
CA MET A 377 -3.79 23.58 -4.54
C MET A 377 -2.89 24.43 -3.63
N ILE A 378 -1.71 23.94 -3.26
CA ILE A 378 -0.71 24.72 -2.50
C ILE A 378 -0.28 25.96 -3.30
N VAL A 379 0.08 25.79 -4.57
CA VAL A 379 0.49 26.90 -5.44
C VAL A 379 -0.65 27.90 -5.64
N ALA A 380 -1.87 27.42 -5.84
CA ALA A 380 -3.03 28.30 -6.09
C ALA A 380 -3.47 29.07 -4.83
N SER A 381 -3.39 28.46 -3.64
CA SER A 381 -3.83 29.10 -2.37
C SER A 381 -2.71 29.88 -1.69
N GLY A 382 -1.45 29.55 -1.95
CA GLY A 382 -0.31 30.04 -1.19
C GLY A 382 -0.25 29.53 0.26
N ASP A 383 -1.10 28.54 0.62
CA ASP A 383 -1.22 28.01 1.98
C ASP A 383 -1.16 26.46 1.97
N LYS A 384 -0.04 25.94 2.42
CA LYS A 384 0.20 24.49 2.48
C LYS A 384 -0.70 23.81 3.51
N THR A 385 -0.94 24.46 4.64
CA THR A 385 -1.83 23.93 5.68
C THR A 385 -3.25 23.79 5.17
N PHE A 386 -3.78 24.84 4.51
CA PHE A 386 -5.11 24.83 3.91
C PHE A 386 -5.25 23.71 2.86
N ALA A 387 -4.27 23.57 1.97
CA ALA A 387 -4.32 22.58 0.90
C ALA A 387 -4.32 21.14 1.46
N ILE A 388 -3.38 20.82 2.35
CA ILE A 388 -3.29 19.50 2.99
C ILE A 388 -4.58 19.18 3.75
N LEU A 389 -5.02 20.11 4.60
CA LEU A 389 -6.22 19.94 5.42
C LEU A 389 -7.46 19.71 4.56
N SER A 390 -7.69 20.57 3.57
CA SER A 390 -8.86 20.49 2.71
C SER A 390 -8.93 19.17 1.95
N ILE A 391 -7.81 18.73 1.35
CA ILE A 391 -7.79 17.48 0.60
C ILE A 391 -7.99 16.28 1.54
N CYS A 392 -7.31 16.22 2.67
CA CYS A 392 -7.45 15.10 3.61
C CYS A 392 -8.87 15.00 4.17
N VAL A 393 -9.43 16.11 4.64
CA VAL A 393 -10.75 16.12 5.27
C VAL A 393 -11.85 15.84 4.24
N VAL A 394 -11.82 16.51 3.10
CA VAL A 394 -12.85 16.31 2.05
C VAL A 394 -12.80 14.88 1.53
N ALA A 395 -11.61 14.34 1.26
CA ALA A 395 -11.47 12.97 0.77
C ALA A 395 -11.97 11.92 1.79
N TRP A 396 -11.67 12.09 3.09
CA TRP A 396 -12.17 11.16 4.10
C TRP A 396 -13.65 11.33 4.39
N ILE A 397 -14.23 12.53 4.28
CA ILE A 397 -15.69 12.74 4.38
C ILE A 397 -16.39 12.06 3.19
N LEU A 398 -15.86 12.20 1.97
CA LEU A 398 -16.39 11.49 0.81
C LEU A 398 -16.28 9.96 1.00
N CYS A 399 -15.13 9.47 1.45
CA CYS A 399 -14.91 8.06 1.78
C CYS A 399 -15.93 7.57 2.82
N PHE A 400 -16.17 8.32 3.88
CA PHE A 400 -17.22 8.04 4.87
C PHE A 400 -18.60 7.94 4.22
N GLY A 401 -18.96 8.89 3.34
CA GLY A 401 -20.22 8.86 2.59
C GLY A 401 -20.38 7.60 1.74
N PHE A 402 -19.31 7.15 1.07
CA PHE A 402 -19.32 5.90 0.31
C PHE A 402 -19.48 4.68 1.20
N TYR A 403 -18.84 4.65 2.38
CA TYR A 403 -19.10 3.57 3.35
C TYR A 403 -20.54 3.56 3.84
N LEU A 404 -21.15 4.73 4.11
CA LEU A 404 -22.57 4.78 4.44
C LEU A 404 -23.44 4.21 3.31
N GLY A 405 -23.13 4.53 2.05
CA GLY A 405 -23.81 3.92 0.89
C GLY A 405 -23.66 2.39 0.86
N ALA A 406 -22.47 1.87 1.16
CA ALA A 406 -22.21 0.43 1.23
C ALA A 406 -23.04 -0.27 2.33
N LEU A 407 -23.32 0.38 3.46
CA LEU A 407 -24.17 -0.16 4.55
C LEU A 407 -25.57 -0.52 4.09
N PHE A 408 -26.11 0.15 3.06
CA PHE A 408 -27.43 -0.15 2.52
C PHE A 408 -27.44 -1.31 1.51
N THR A 409 -26.28 -1.70 0.97
CA THR A 409 -26.19 -2.68 -0.10
C THR A 409 -25.55 -4.00 0.33
N ILE A 410 -24.67 -3.99 1.34
CA ILE A 410 -23.86 -5.12 1.75
C ILE A 410 -24.66 -6.36 2.14
N ASP A 411 -25.77 -6.20 2.87
CA ASP A 411 -26.59 -7.33 3.31
C ASP A 411 -27.20 -8.05 2.10
N LYS A 412 -27.66 -7.31 1.08
CA LYS A 412 -28.25 -7.87 -0.13
C LYS A 412 -27.20 -8.65 -0.93
N ASP A 413 -26.03 -8.04 -1.15
CA ASP A 413 -24.97 -8.64 -1.97
C ASP A 413 -24.33 -9.86 -1.27
N THR A 414 -24.16 -9.80 0.06
CA THR A 414 -23.66 -10.95 0.85
C THR A 414 -24.68 -12.08 0.87
N ASN A 415 -25.99 -11.80 1.02
CA ASN A 415 -27.02 -12.83 1.01
C ASN A 415 -27.13 -13.49 -0.36
N ALA A 416 -27.04 -12.72 -1.46
CA ALA A 416 -27.04 -13.24 -2.82
C ALA A 416 -25.84 -14.19 -3.05
N LEU A 417 -24.63 -13.80 -2.61
CA LEU A 417 -23.46 -14.67 -2.68
C LEU A 417 -23.67 -15.97 -1.90
N ARG A 418 -24.19 -15.90 -0.67
CA ARG A 418 -24.41 -17.08 0.16
C ARG A 418 -25.43 -18.02 -0.45
N ALA A 419 -26.52 -17.50 -1.04
CA ALA A 419 -27.50 -18.28 -1.76
C ALA A 419 -26.89 -19.00 -2.98
N GLN A 420 -26.09 -18.29 -3.77
CA GLN A 420 -25.37 -18.84 -4.93
C GLN A 420 -24.39 -19.96 -4.51
N MET A 421 -23.65 -19.77 -3.42
CA MET A 421 -22.73 -20.78 -2.91
C MET A 421 -23.46 -22.01 -2.37
N ALA A 422 -24.59 -21.83 -1.69
CA ALA A 422 -25.43 -22.94 -1.21
C ALA A 422 -26.03 -23.75 -2.36
N GLU A 423 -26.47 -23.10 -3.45
CA GLU A 423 -26.98 -23.77 -4.64
C GLU A 423 -25.88 -24.58 -5.34
N ARG A 424 -24.68 -23.99 -5.52
CA ARG A 424 -23.50 -24.71 -6.06
C ARG A 424 -23.14 -25.93 -5.22
N ALA A 425 -23.15 -25.82 -3.89
CA ALA A 425 -22.87 -26.95 -3.00
C ALA A 425 -23.90 -28.09 -3.15
N ARG A 426 -25.17 -27.77 -3.36
CA ARG A 426 -26.22 -28.75 -3.62
C ARG A 426 -26.03 -29.45 -4.97
N THR A 427 -25.63 -28.73 -6.01
CA THR A 427 -25.41 -29.29 -7.35
C THR A 427 -24.14 -30.16 -7.42
N MET A 428 -23.12 -29.84 -6.62
CA MET A 428 -21.88 -30.63 -6.53
C MET A 428 -22.01 -31.88 -5.65
N ASN A 429 -22.93 -31.89 -4.69
CA ASN A 429 -23.26 -33.04 -3.84
C ASN A 429 -24.75 -33.34 -3.96
N PRO A 430 -25.23 -33.93 -5.08
CA PRO A 430 -26.59 -34.44 -5.13
C PRO A 430 -26.70 -35.53 -4.07
N ILE A 431 -27.46 -35.25 -3.01
CA ILE A 431 -27.71 -36.15 -1.87
C ILE A 431 -28.06 -37.51 -2.45
N LYS A 432 -27.34 -38.55 -2.00
CA LYS A 432 -27.69 -39.94 -2.19
C LYS A 432 -29.05 -40.24 -1.56
#